data_d26fac8f14035ef1daa4db547834f436
#
_entry.id   d26fac8f14035ef1daa4db547834f436
#
_cell.length_a   1.000
_cell.length_b   1.000
_cell.length_c   1.000
_cell.angle_alpha   90.00
_cell.angle_beta   90.00
_cell.angle_gamma   90.00
#
_symmetry.space_group_name_H-M   'P 1'
#
loop_
_entity.id
_entity.type
_entity.pdbx_description
1 polymer ?
#
loop_
_entity_poly.entity_id
_entity_poly.type
_entity_poly.pdbx_seq_one_letter_code
_entity_poly.pdbx_strand_id
1 'polypeptide(L)'
;MHTMIPDDNFRFIALDVETACSDAASICQIGLACVWPDNRIHTFSTLVNPCSDFDAFNIRLHGIGPEHVRNAPRFDEVLDLLFPVLSRHHLVQHSNFDKQAVNAASRTYGFDAPNFHWIDSVTIARRAWPELKGNGGHGLGNLKKVLKLDFHHHDAGEDARAAAQVVLRAEAYLGVPFDRIGNPDRKAVSRHD
;
A
#
# COMPACT_ATOMS: atom_id res chain seq x y z
N MET A 1 -5.84 -19.85 8.27
CA MET A 1 -5.50 -19.11 9.50
C MET A 1 -5.49 -17.63 9.10
N HIS A 2 -6.46 -16.85 9.56
CA HIS A 2 -6.38 -15.40 9.38
C HIS A 2 -5.26 -14.90 10.27
N THR A 3 -4.15 -14.51 9.68
CA THR A 3 -3.07 -13.86 10.40
C THR A 3 -3.59 -12.49 10.80
N MET A 4 -4.03 -12.35 12.04
CA MET A 4 -4.51 -11.06 12.56
C MET A 4 -3.35 -10.09 12.58
N ILE A 5 -3.57 -8.88 12.02
CA ILE A 5 -2.62 -7.79 12.15
C ILE A 5 -2.56 -7.43 13.64
N PRO A 6 -1.36 -7.37 14.25
CA PRO A 6 -1.25 -7.00 15.66
C PRO A 6 -1.83 -5.59 15.88
N ASP A 7 -2.52 -5.43 16.99
CA ASP A 7 -2.92 -4.10 17.47
C ASP A 7 -1.69 -3.43 18.11
N ASP A 8 -0.85 -2.83 17.28
CA ASP A 8 0.42 -2.26 17.68
C ASP A 8 0.58 -0.81 17.17
N ASN A 9 1.58 -0.13 17.65
CA ASN A 9 1.88 1.26 17.27
C ASN A 9 2.93 1.28 16.16
N PHE A 10 2.48 1.24 14.91
CA PHE A 10 3.36 1.31 13.75
C PHE A 10 3.74 2.76 13.43
N ARG A 11 4.92 2.95 12.86
CA ARG A 11 5.33 4.25 12.30
C ARG A 11 4.43 4.63 11.12
N PHE A 12 4.18 3.67 10.26
CA PHE A 12 3.26 3.73 9.12
C PHE A 12 2.94 2.31 8.63
N ILE A 13 1.94 2.21 7.79
CA ILE A 13 1.57 0.97 7.10
C ILE A 13 1.60 1.25 5.59
N ALA A 14 2.40 0.53 4.83
CA ALA A 14 2.26 0.55 3.37
C ALA A 14 1.13 -0.39 2.97
N LEU A 15 0.32 0.04 2.00
CA LEU A 15 -0.82 -0.70 1.49
C LEU A 15 -0.74 -0.73 -0.03
N ASP A 16 -0.98 -1.91 -0.58
CA ASP A 16 -1.09 -2.16 -2.01
C ASP A 16 -2.28 -3.08 -2.29
N VAL A 17 -2.87 -3.01 -3.47
CA VAL A 17 -4.00 -3.85 -3.87
C VAL A 17 -3.84 -4.40 -5.26
N GLU A 18 -4.33 -5.64 -5.48
CA GLU A 18 -4.56 -6.18 -6.81
C GLU A 18 -6.04 -6.17 -7.13
N THR A 19 -6.37 -5.95 -8.41
CA THR A 19 -7.75 -5.90 -8.89
C THR A 19 -8.05 -6.99 -9.92
N ALA A 20 -9.25 -7.53 -9.88
CA ALA A 20 -9.70 -8.61 -10.76
C ALA A 20 -9.80 -8.16 -12.23
N CYS A 21 -10.15 -6.89 -12.47
CA CYS A 21 -10.34 -6.32 -13.81
C CYS A 21 -10.01 -4.81 -13.80
N SER A 22 -10.38 -4.13 -14.88
CA SER A 22 -10.16 -2.67 -15.04
C SER A 22 -11.02 -1.81 -14.10
N ASP A 23 -12.04 -2.37 -13.46
CA ASP A 23 -12.79 -1.67 -12.41
C ASP A 23 -11.93 -1.60 -11.13
N ALA A 24 -11.61 -0.39 -10.70
CA ALA A 24 -10.84 -0.18 -9.49
C ALA A 24 -11.51 -0.73 -8.22
N ALA A 25 -12.84 -0.90 -8.22
CA ALA A 25 -13.56 -1.50 -7.09
C ALA A 25 -13.37 -3.02 -6.97
N SER A 26 -12.83 -3.68 -8.01
CA SER A 26 -12.71 -5.15 -8.08
C SER A 26 -11.50 -5.69 -7.31
N ILE A 27 -11.24 -5.19 -6.12
CA ILE A 27 -10.09 -5.62 -5.30
C ILE A 27 -10.15 -7.12 -5.04
N CYS A 28 -9.08 -7.86 -5.43
CA CYS A 28 -8.96 -9.30 -5.23
C CYS A 28 -7.82 -9.72 -4.28
N GLN A 29 -6.92 -8.79 -3.94
CA GLN A 29 -5.92 -8.96 -2.89
C GLN A 29 -5.65 -7.62 -2.22
N ILE A 30 -5.42 -7.65 -0.90
CA ILE A 30 -4.91 -6.50 -0.13
C ILE A 30 -3.62 -6.95 0.55
N GLY A 31 -2.56 -6.18 0.35
CA GLY A 31 -1.27 -6.34 0.99
C GLY A 31 -0.95 -5.18 1.92
N LEU A 32 -0.38 -5.50 3.08
CA LEU A 32 0.03 -4.52 4.07
C LEU A 32 1.47 -4.79 4.50
N ALA A 33 2.26 -3.75 4.62
CA ALA A 33 3.58 -3.80 5.25
C ALA A 33 3.61 -2.85 6.44
N CYS A 34 3.50 -3.41 7.63
CA CYS A 34 3.53 -2.69 8.89
C CYS A 34 4.98 -2.40 9.29
N VAL A 35 5.32 -1.14 9.51
CA VAL A 35 6.67 -0.69 9.87
C VAL A 35 6.70 -0.26 11.32
N TRP A 36 7.50 -0.98 12.13
CA TRP A 36 7.68 -0.69 13.56
C TRP A 36 8.61 0.50 13.81
N PRO A 37 8.64 1.04 15.04
CA PRO A 37 9.57 2.13 15.41
C PRO A 37 11.05 1.82 15.18
N ASP A 38 11.45 0.57 15.21
CA ASP A 38 12.80 0.08 14.93
C ASP A 38 13.06 -0.24 13.44
N ASN A 39 12.15 0.15 12.56
CA ASN A 39 12.18 -0.08 11.11
C ASN A 39 12.03 -1.54 10.67
N ARG A 40 11.71 -2.48 11.55
CA ARG A 40 11.29 -3.82 11.13
C ARG A 40 10.02 -3.72 10.32
N ILE A 41 9.93 -4.51 9.26
CA ILE A 41 8.75 -4.61 8.40
C ILE A 41 8.15 -6.00 8.59
N HIS A 42 6.85 -6.05 8.78
CA HIS A 42 6.09 -7.28 8.75
C HIS A 42 4.97 -7.17 7.72
N THR A 43 4.91 -8.14 6.84
CA THR A 43 3.94 -8.17 5.73
C THR A 43 2.76 -9.06 6.06
N PHE A 44 1.58 -8.58 5.68
CA PHE A 44 0.33 -9.33 5.71
C PHE A 44 -0.33 -9.20 4.35
N SER A 45 -0.92 -10.28 3.88
CA SER A 45 -1.79 -10.22 2.70
C SER A 45 -3.02 -11.08 2.90
N THR A 46 -4.10 -10.67 2.27
CA THR A 46 -5.35 -11.43 2.23
C THR A 46 -5.96 -11.38 0.86
N LEU A 47 -6.49 -12.51 0.40
CA LEU A 47 -7.35 -12.56 -0.77
C LEU A 47 -8.70 -11.95 -0.41
N VAL A 48 -9.32 -11.33 -1.40
CA VAL A 48 -10.64 -10.70 -1.32
C VAL A 48 -11.49 -11.23 -2.45
N ASN A 49 -12.73 -11.61 -2.17
CA ASN A 49 -13.68 -11.94 -3.21
C ASN A 49 -14.27 -10.63 -3.78
N PRO A 50 -13.92 -10.23 -5.01
CA PRO A 50 -14.39 -8.97 -5.59
C PRO A 50 -15.86 -9.01 -6.01
N CYS A 51 -16.50 -10.19 -6.02
CA CYS A 51 -17.84 -10.41 -6.54
C CYS A 51 -18.01 -9.90 -8.00
N SER A 52 -16.95 -9.97 -8.78
CA SER A 52 -16.91 -9.53 -10.19
C SER A 52 -16.12 -10.51 -11.05
N ASP A 53 -16.25 -10.36 -12.37
CA ASP A 53 -15.45 -11.13 -13.33
C ASP A 53 -13.98 -10.73 -13.30
N PHE A 54 -13.13 -11.65 -13.76
CA PHE A 54 -11.69 -11.45 -13.85
C PHE A 54 -11.26 -11.25 -15.31
N ASP A 55 -10.47 -10.22 -15.56
CA ASP A 55 -9.82 -10.02 -16.85
C ASP A 55 -8.58 -10.93 -16.99
N ALA A 56 -8.46 -11.57 -18.16
CA ALA A 56 -7.31 -12.42 -18.44
C ALA A 56 -5.95 -11.67 -18.34
N PHE A 57 -5.96 -10.36 -18.58
CA PHE A 57 -4.77 -9.52 -18.40
C PHE A 57 -4.36 -9.45 -16.92
N ASN A 58 -5.31 -9.17 -16.02
CA ASN A 58 -5.08 -9.06 -14.58
C ASN A 58 -4.62 -10.41 -14.01
N ILE A 59 -5.29 -11.52 -14.39
CA ILE A 59 -4.86 -12.88 -13.99
C ILE A 59 -3.41 -13.16 -14.40
N ARG A 60 -3.00 -12.79 -15.63
CA ARG A 60 -1.62 -12.98 -16.07
C ARG A 60 -0.63 -12.11 -15.31
N LEU A 61 -1.07 -10.96 -14.79
CA LEU A 61 -0.24 -9.98 -14.10
C LEU A 61 0.13 -10.45 -12.69
N HIS A 62 -0.88 -10.82 -11.89
CA HIS A 62 -0.73 -11.16 -10.45
C HIS A 62 -1.02 -12.64 -10.14
N GLY A 63 -1.48 -13.43 -11.10
CA GLY A 63 -1.71 -14.86 -10.91
C GLY A 63 -2.97 -15.24 -10.14
N ILE A 64 -3.80 -14.27 -9.72
CA ILE A 64 -5.02 -14.53 -8.96
C ILE A 64 -6.18 -14.68 -9.93
N GLY A 65 -6.91 -15.80 -9.85
CA GLY A 65 -8.12 -16.07 -10.63
C GLY A 65 -9.33 -16.33 -9.72
N PRO A 66 -10.51 -16.53 -10.32
CA PRO A 66 -11.77 -16.73 -9.59
C PRO A 66 -11.70 -17.90 -8.59
N GLU A 67 -10.95 -18.95 -8.93
CA GLU A 67 -10.78 -20.12 -8.09
C GLU A 67 -10.06 -19.83 -6.77
N HIS A 68 -9.15 -18.84 -6.76
CA HIS A 68 -8.37 -18.46 -5.59
C HIS A 68 -9.22 -17.70 -4.57
N VAL A 69 -10.17 -16.88 -5.05
CA VAL A 69 -10.96 -15.97 -4.19
C VAL A 69 -12.36 -16.49 -3.85
N ARG A 70 -12.75 -17.66 -4.37
CA ARG A 70 -14.11 -18.21 -4.20
C ARG A 70 -14.58 -18.26 -2.75
N ASN A 71 -13.68 -18.60 -1.83
CA ASN A 71 -13.95 -18.72 -0.40
C ASN A 71 -13.30 -17.59 0.41
N ALA A 72 -12.78 -16.56 -0.26
CA ALA A 72 -12.23 -15.40 0.41
C ALA A 72 -13.36 -14.49 0.93
N PRO A 73 -13.11 -13.73 1.99
CA PRO A 73 -14.06 -12.72 2.45
C PRO A 73 -14.26 -11.64 1.39
N ARG A 74 -15.39 -10.96 1.43
CA ARG A 74 -15.65 -9.79 0.59
C ARG A 74 -14.91 -8.57 1.12
N PHE A 75 -14.85 -7.53 0.30
CA PHE A 75 -14.13 -6.31 0.65
C PHE A 75 -14.68 -5.64 1.93
N ASP A 76 -16.00 -5.59 2.11
CA ASP A 76 -16.63 -5.02 3.31
C ASP A 76 -16.21 -5.74 4.58
N GLU A 77 -16.16 -7.07 4.56
CA GLU A 77 -15.73 -7.89 5.69
C GLU A 77 -14.24 -7.68 6.02
N VAL A 78 -13.40 -7.54 4.98
CA VAL A 78 -11.97 -7.27 5.16
C VAL A 78 -11.75 -5.85 5.66
N LEU A 79 -12.48 -4.87 5.13
CA LEU A 79 -12.36 -3.48 5.57
C LEU A 79 -12.74 -3.32 7.04
N ASP A 80 -13.82 -3.96 7.49
CA ASP A 80 -14.25 -3.93 8.90
C ASP A 80 -13.15 -4.44 9.85
N LEU A 81 -12.43 -5.50 9.45
CA LEU A 81 -11.31 -6.04 10.22
C LEU A 81 -10.09 -5.11 10.23
N LEU A 82 -9.80 -4.46 9.11
CA LEU A 82 -8.61 -3.63 8.94
C LEU A 82 -8.82 -2.19 9.41
N PHE A 83 -10.03 -1.67 9.36
CA PHE A 83 -10.36 -0.27 9.64
C PHE A 83 -9.80 0.24 10.97
N PRO A 84 -9.89 -0.49 12.10
CA PRO A 84 -9.36 0.00 13.38
C PRO A 84 -7.86 0.26 13.37
N VAL A 85 -7.07 -0.52 12.63
CA VAL A 85 -5.63 -0.32 12.52
C VAL A 85 -5.29 0.70 11.45
N LEU A 86 -5.95 0.67 10.28
CA LEU A 86 -5.65 1.58 9.18
C LEU A 86 -6.00 3.04 9.51
N SER A 87 -7.10 3.27 10.26
CA SER A 87 -7.56 4.61 10.62
C SER A 87 -6.64 5.37 11.58
N ARG A 88 -5.79 4.65 12.33
CA ARG A 88 -4.89 5.24 13.33
C ARG A 88 -3.49 5.54 12.79
N HIS A 89 -3.15 5.04 11.60
CA HIS A 89 -1.81 5.12 11.06
C HIS A 89 -1.76 5.93 9.76
N HIS A 90 -0.58 6.45 9.42
CA HIS A 90 -0.30 6.91 8.08
C HIS A 90 -0.25 5.71 7.14
N LEU A 91 -1.00 5.79 6.03
CA LEU A 91 -0.98 4.78 4.97
C LEU A 91 -0.08 5.26 3.85
N VAL A 92 0.88 4.44 3.48
CA VAL A 92 1.78 4.67 2.34
C VAL A 92 1.29 3.85 1.16
N GLN A 93 1.16 4.48 0.00
CA GLN A 93 0.88 3.81 -1.28
C GLN A 93 1.99 4.11 -2.29
N HIS A 94 2.12 3.29 -3.33
CA HIS A 94 3.05 3.60 -4.42
C HIS A 94 2.30 3.99 -5.69
N SER A 95 1.81 5.14 -5.75
CA SER A 95 0.89 5.80 -6.68
C SER A 95 -0.48 6.05 -6.03
N ASN A 96 -1.37 6.74 -6.76
CA ASN A 96 -2.70 7.06 -6.23
C ASN A 96 -3.74 5.95 -6.51
N PHE A 97 -3.32 4.82 -7.08
CA PHE A 97 -4.23 3.75 -7.48
C PHE A 97 -4.89 3.08 -6.28
N ASP A 98 -4.10 2.70 -5.26
CA ASP A 98 -4.58 1.95 -4.10
C ASP A 98 -5.66 2.71 -3.33
N LYS A 99 -5.43 4.01 -3.09
CA LYS A 99 -6.44 4.89 -2.50
C LYS A 99 -7.71 4.96 -3.34
N GLN A 100 -7.58 5.05 -4.65
CA GLN A 100 -8.74 5.10 -5.55
C GLN A 100 -9.51 3.78 -5.51
N ALA A 101 -8.82 2.64 -5.51
CA ALA A 101 -9.41 1.32 -5.44
C ALA A 101 -10.15 1.11 -4.11
N VAL A 102 -9.52 1.40 -2.97
CA VAL A 102 -10.17 1.32 -1.66
C VAL A 102 -11.41 2.21 -1.58
N ASN A 103 -11.33 3.44 -2.08
CA ASN A 103 -12.46 4.36 -2.09
C ASN A 103 -13.59 3.89 -3.03
N ALA A 104 -13.25 3.33 -4.20
CA ALA A 104 -14.23 2.79 -5.15
C ALA A 104 -14.92 1.56 -4.55
N ALA A 105 -14.17 0.62 -4.02
CA ALA A 105 -14.71 -0.56 -3.36
C ALA A 105 -15.62 -0.19 -2.17
N SER A 106 -15.21 0.75 -1.33
CA SER A 106 -16.05 1.22 -0.21
C SER A 106 -17.42 1.70 -0.69
N ARG A 107 -17.46 2.53 -1.75
CA ARG A 107 -18.73 3.03 -2.32
C ARG A 107 -19.59 1.92 -2.91
N THR A 108 -19.00 0.90 -3.52
CA THR A 108 -19.72 -0.26 -4.07
C THR A 108 -20.47 -1.01 -2.98
N TYR A 109 -19.92 -1.04 -1.75
CA TYR A 109 -20.58 -1.64 -0.58
C TYR A 109 -21.42 -0.63 0.23
N GLY A 110 -21.66 0.58 -0.29
CA GLY A 110 -22.52 1.58 0.33
C GLY A 110 -21.89 2.36 1.49
N PHE A 111 -20.56 2.30 1.63
CA PHE A 111 -19.82 3.09 2.61
C PHE A 111 -19.30 4.40 2.01
N ASP A 112 -19.14 5.42 2.84
CA ASP A 112 -18.35 6.58 2.48
C ASP A 112 -16.88 6.17 2.28
N ALA A 113 -16.16 6.92 1.44
CA ALA A 113 -14.72 6.73 1.25
C ALA A 113 -14.00 6.94 2.60
N PRO A 114 -13.19 5.97 3.07
CA PRO A 114 -12.52 6.11 4.35
C PRO A 114 -11.58 7.31 4.37
N ASN A 115 -11.65 8.09 5.45
CA ASN A 115 -10.77 9.25 5.63
C ASN A 115 -9.42 8.82 6.22
N PHE A 116 -8.67 8.02 5.46
CA PHE A 116 -7.33 7.59 5.85
C PHE A 116 -6.26 8.65 5.51
N HIS A 117 -5.20 8.68 6.29
CA HIS A 117 -4.06 9.59 6.08
C HIS A 117 -3.06 9.00 5.08
N TRP A 118 -3.27 9.26 3.79
CA TRP A 118 -2.44 8.73 2.72
C TRP A 118 -1.19 9.56 2.43
N ILE A 119 -0.08 8.86 2.19
CA ILE A 119 1.20 9.41 1.74
C ILE A 119 1.63 8.64 0.49
N ASP A 120 2.06 9.36 -0.54
CA ASP A 120 2.52 8.79 -1.80
C ASP A 120 4.03 8.60 -1.79
N SER A 121 4.50 7.35 -1.80
CA SER A 121 5.92 7.00 -1.84
C SER A 121 6.60 7.38 -3.16
N VAL A 122 5.85 7.53 -4.26
CA VAL A 122 6.41 8.10 -5.52
C VAL A 122 6.84 9.55 -5.30
N THR A 123 6.04 10.33 -4.57
CA THR A 123 6.40 11.71 -4.21
C THR A 123 7.64 11.75 -3.31
N ILE A 124 7.74 10.84 -2.36
CA ILE A 124 8.93 10.67 -1.50
C ILE A 124 10.16 10.30 -2.36
N ALA A 125 10.02 9.32 -3.25
CA ALA A 125 11.10 8.88 -4.12
C ALA A 125 11.57 9.98 -5.09
N ARG A 126 10.66 10.79 -5.63
CA ARG A 126 11.00 11.94 -6.48
C ARG A 126 11.85 12.99 -5.76
N ARG A 127 11.67 13.14 -4.47
CA ARG A 127 12.47 14.07 -3.65
C ARG A 127 13.80 13.48 -3.25
N ALA A 128 13.84 12.18 -2.96
CA ALA A 128 15.06 11.49 -2.59
C ALA A 128 16.01 11.29 -3.79
N TRP A 129 15.46 10.96 -4.96
CA TRP A 129 16.24 10.61 -6.15
C TRP A 129 15.74 11.36 -7.39
N PRO A 130 15.86 12.71 -7.45
CA PRO A 130 15.35 13.52 -8.57
C PRO A 130 16.01 13.18 -9.91
N GLU A 131 17.22 12.63 -9.90
CA GLU A 131 17.98 12.19 -11.08
C GLU A 131 17.34 11.03 -11.83
N LEU A 132 16.39 10.31 -11.20
CA LEU A 132 15.65 9.25 -11.88
C LEU A 132 14.58 9.78 -12.84
N LYS A 133 14.25 11.08 -12.78
CA LYS A 133 13.35 11.71 -13.75
C LYS A 133 13.97 11.65 -15.15
N GLY A 134 13.27 10.98 -16.08
CA GLY A 134 13.80 10.73 -17.44
C GLY A 134 14.81 9.58 -17.52
N ASN A 135 15.13 8.93 -16.41
CA ASN A 135 16.06 7.81 -16.32
C ASN A 135 15.40 6.60 -15.63
N GLY A 136 14.38 6.04 -16.28
CA GLY A 136 13.58 4.93 -15.79
C GLY A 136 12.43 5.34 -14.84
N GLY A 137 12.46 6.55 -14.29
CA GLY A 137 11.39 7.08 -13.42
C GLY A 137 11.36 6.49 -12.02
N HIS A 138 10.26 6.75 -11.29
CA HIS A 138 10.10 6.43 -9.88
C HIS A 138 9.07 5.33 -9.60
N GLY A 139 8.70 4.53 -10.61
CA GLY A 139 7.85 3.36 -10.41
C GLY A 139 8.62 2.22 -9.70
N LEU A 140 7.91 1.34 -8.97
CA LEU A 140 8.52 0.25 -8.19
C LEU A 140 9.46 -0.61 -9.02
N GLY A 141 9.11 -0.92 -10.28
CA GLY A 141 9.95 -1.72 -11.16
C GLY A 141 11.33 -1.11 -11.46
N ASN A 142 11.45 0.23 -11.56
CA ASN A 142 12.75 0.91 -11.68
C ASN A 142 13.45 1.05 -10.34
N LEU A 143 12.71 1.43 -9.29
CA LEU A 143 13.26 1.54 -7.93
C LEU A 143 13.78 0.19 -7.42
N LYS A 144 13.12 -0.93 -7.78
CA LYS A 144 13.63 -2.28 -7.52
C LYS A 144 15.08 -2.44 -7.99
N LYS A 145 15.37 -2.02 -9.23
CA LYS A 145 16.71 -2.13 -9.82
C LYS A 145 17.70 -1.17 -9.18
N VAL A 146 17.33 0.10 -9.06
CA VAL A 146 18.22 1.16 -8.56
C VAL A 146 18.54 0.98 -7.08
N LEU A 147 17.55 0.66 -6.27
CA LEU A 147 17.70 0.47 -4.82
C LEU A 147 18.04 -0.98 -4.44
N LYS A 148 18.14 -1.89 -5.43
CA LYS A 148 18.42 -3.33 -5.21
C LYS A 148 17.43 -3.94 -4.22
N LEU A 149 16.14 -3.69 -4.44
CA LEU A 149 15.08 -4.30 -3.66
C LEU A 149 14.79 -5.71 -4.20
N ASP A 150 14.59 -6.65 -3.29
CA ASP A 150 14.21 -8.02 -3.64
C ASP A 150 12.75 -8.27 -3.25
N PHE A 151 11.90 -8.44 -4.27
CA PHE A 151 10.47 -8.73 -4.11
C PHE A 151 9.86 -9.27 -5.42
N HIS A 152 8.77 -10.02 -5.29
CA HIS A 152 7.93 -10.41 -6.43
C HIS A 152 6.96 -9.28 -6.75
N HIS A 153 7.10 -8.71 -7.93
CA HIS A 153 6.19 -7.65 -8.39
C HIS A 153 4.84 -8.25 -8.76
N HIS A 154 3.75 -7.54 -8.44
CA HIS A 154 2.36 -7.97 -8.58
C HIS A 154 1.92 -9.05 -7.57
N ASP A 155 2.48 -9.02 -6.37
CA ASP A 155 1.91 -9.56 -5.15
C ASP A 155 1.71 -8.39 -4.18
N ALA A 156 0.47 -8.11 -3.79
CA ALA A 156 0.15 -6.91 -3.00
C ALA A 156 0.96 -6.82 -1.69
N GLY A 157 1.26 -7.94 -1.03
CA GLY A 157 2.10 -7.94 0.18
C GLY A 157 3.55 -7.56 -0.11
N GLU A 158 4.10 -8.07 -1.20
CA GLU A 158 5.47 -7.78 -1.63
C GLU A 158 5.60 -6.34 -2.17
N ASP A 159 4.61 -5.85 -2.93
CA ASP A 159 4.61 -4.48 -3.44
C ASP A 159 4.42 -3.47 -2.29
N ALA A 160 3.56 -3.75 -1.30
CA ALA A 160 3.47 -2.97 -0.06
C ALA A 160 4.82 -2.95 0.70
N ARG A 161 5.51 -4.11 0.81
CA ARG A 161 6.83 -4.20 1.43
C ARG A 161 7.86 -3.36 0.68
N ALA A 162 7.84 -3.42 -0.65
CA ALA A 162 8.73 -2.61 -1.48
C ALA A 162 8.47 -1.10 -1.31
N ALA A 163 7.20 -0.67 -1.27
CA ALA A 163 6.84 0.71 -1.01
C ALA A 163 7.33 1.18 0.38
N ALA A 164 7.21 0.35 1.40
CA ALA A 164 7.75 0.62 2.74
C ALA A 164 9.28 0.77 2.71
N GLN A 165 9.98 -0.11 2.01
CA GLN A 165 11.44 -0.04 1.85
C GLN A 165 11.90 1.22 1.11
N VAL A 166 11.15 1.66 0.08
CA VAL A 166 11.42 2.94 -0.62
C VAL A 166 11.37 4.10 0.36
N VAL A 167 10.36 4.15 1.22
CA VAL A 167 10.22 5.20 2.24
C VAL A 167 11.40 5.19 3.22
N LEU A 168 11.74 4.03 3.80
CA LEU A 168 12.85 3.89 4.74
C LEU A 168 14.21 4.25 4.11
N ARG A 169 14.43 3.89 2.84
CA ARG A 169 15.64 4.27 2.11
C ARG A 169 15.71 5.77 1.85
N ALA A 170 14.58 6.40 1.53
CA ALA A 170 14.50 7.84 1.33
C ALA A 170 14.76 8.61 2.64
N GLU A 171 14.20 8.17 3.76
CA GLU A 171 14.50 8.72 5.10
C GLU A 171 15.99 8.65 5.43
N ALA A 172 16.59 7.47 5.24
CA ALA A 172 18.01 7.27 5.51
C ALA A 172 18.90 8.14 4.60
N TYR A 173 18.52 8.32 3.34
CA TYR A 173 19.26 9.11 2.37
C TYR A 173 19.18 10.61 2.63
N LEU A 174 17.98 11.11 2.97
CA LEU A 174 17.74 12.55 3.17
C LEU A 174 17.97 13.01 4.61
N GLY A 175 17.99 12.09 5.60
CA GLY A 175 18.02 12.43 7.01
C GLY A 175 16.76 13.14 7.51
N VAL A 176 15.63 12.94 6.84
CA VAL A 176 14.35 13.61 7.12
C VAL A 176 13.24 12.56 7.29
N PRO A 177 12.38 12.68 8.32
CA PRO A 177 11.26 11.77 8.51
C PRO A 177 10.28 11.75 7.33
N PHE A 178 9.70 10.59 7.03
CA PHE A 178 8.89 10.34 5.85
C PHE A 178 7.67 11.27 5.73
N ASP A 179 7.05 11.62 6.85
CA ASP A 179 5.87 12.49 6.89
C ASP A 179 6.20 13.94 6.48
N ARG A 180 7.45 14.37 6.72
CA ARG A 180 7.98 15.65 6.22
C ARG A 180 8.43 15.56 4.76
N ILE A 181 9.01 14.43 4.36
CA ILE A 181 9.34 14.22 2.95
C ILE A 181 8.05 14.16 2.13
N GLY A 182 7.04 13.46 2.59
CA GLY A 182 5.74 13.31 1.92
C GLY A 182 4.92 14.61 1.89
N ASN A 183 4.99 15.42 2.96
CA ASN A 183 4.22 16.66 3.10
C ASN A 183 5.07 17.79 3.74
N PRO A 184 5.84 18.55 2.93
CA PRO A 184 6.77 19.56 3.44
C PRO A 184 6.11 20.74 4.15
N ASP A 185 4.83 21.01 3.88
CA ASP A 185 4.08 22.13 4.47
C ASP A 185 3.56 21.81 5.89
N ARG A 186 3.72 20.58 6.36
CA ARG A 186 3.33 20.19 7.71
C ARG A 186 4.31 20.77 8.72
N LYS A 187 3.95 21.91 9.33
CA LYS A 187 4.69 22.51 10.46
C LYS A 187 4.86 21.46 11.55
N ALA A 188 6.05 21.42 12.15
CA ALA A 188 6.32 20.55 13.30
C ALA A 188 5.25 20.82 14.36
N VAL A 189 4.43 19.83 14.66
CA VAL A 189 3.63 19.83 15.88
C VAL A 189 4.67 19.70 17.00
N SER A 190 4.94 20.82 17.69
CA SER A 190 5.77 20.82 18.89
C SER A 190 5.08 19.87 19.89
N ARG A 191 5.70 18.75 20.17
CA ARG A 191 5.36 17.96 21.36
C ARG A 191 5.77 18.88 22.53
N HIS A 192 4.81 19.51 23.14
CA HIS A 192 4.97 20.08 24.46
C HIS A 192 4.78 18.92 25.43
N ASP A 193 5.78 18.74 26.26
CA ASP A 193 5.91 17.78 27.37
C ASP A 193 4.67 17.71 28.26
#